data_6ab8de08a48a7e54ef63d52064a14145
#
_entry.id   6ab8de08a48a7e54ef63d52064a14145
#
_cell.length_a   1.000
_cell.length_b   1.000
_cell.length_c   1.000
_cell.angle_alpha   90.00
_cell.angle_beta   90.00
_cell.angle_gamma   90.00
#
_symmetry.space_group_name_H-M   'P 1'
#
loop_
_entity.id
_entity.type
_entity.pdbx_description
1 polymer ?
#
loop_
_entity_poly.entity_id
_entity_poly.type
_entity_poly.pdbx_seq_one_letter_code
_entity_poly.pdbx_strand_id
1 'polypeptide(L)'
;MPEIFERINQEYSEMGFSPEVSQSRECLCTVCKQVVPKKVYQCANCGQDYWTPKELGLRSLIFPSWGDWLMGHHLLAFVELAGYLISWIVLATLLFGPKALPLAAGIPLILFVLFIEHVVDGWLTYAIANKGLVPKKPIKSLGVQ
;
A
#
# COMPACT_ATOMS: atom_id res chain seq x y z
N MET A 1 15.36 -27.12 -15.72
CA MET A 1 14.80 -26.04 -14.89
C MET A 1 13.92 -26.53 -13.72
N PRO A 2 13.12 -27.60 -13.77
CA PRO A 2 12.35 -28.06 -12.61
C PRO A 2 13.23 -28.45 -11.40
N GLU A 3 14.34 -29.12 -11.62
CA GLU A 3 15.23 -29.59 -10.54
C GLU A 3 15.82 -28.47 -9.67
N ILE A 4 16.03 -27.26 -10.22
CA ILE A 4 16.53 -26.12 -9.47
C ILE A 4 15.49 -25.63 -8.47
N PHE A 5 14.22 -25.60 -8.89
CA PHE A 5 13.11 -25.19 -8.03
C PHE A 5 12.86 -26.20 -6.90
N GLU A 6 12.98 -27.51 -7.17
CA GLU A 6 12.83 -28.53 -6.16
C GLU A 6 13.94 -28.44 -5.10
N ARG A 7 15.21 -28.25 -5.50
CA ARG A 7 16.30 -28.03 -4.56
C ARG A 7 16.10 -26.78 -3.69
N ILE A 8 15.71 -25.68 -4.30
CA ILE A 8 15.43 -24.43 -3.59
C ILE A 8 14.32 -24.64 -2.56
N ASN A 9 13.22 -25.29 -2.95
CA ASN A 9 12.10 -25.57 -2.07
C ASN A 9 12.50 -26.49 -0.90
N GLN A 10 13.36 -27.48 -1.15
CA GLN A 10 13.86 -28.39 -0.13
C GLN A 10 14.76 -27.66 0.88
N GLU A 11 15.69 -26.82 0.40
CA GLU A 11 16.57 -26.02 1.24
C GLU A 11 15.80 -25.04 2.12
N TYR A 12 14.75 -24.39 1.59
CA TYR A 12 13.88 -23.50 2.37
C TYR A 12 12.99 -24.26 3.36
N SER A 13 12.54 -25.48 3.02
CA SER A 13 11.80 -26.34 3.93
C SER A 13 12.64 -26.77 5.13
N GLU A 14 13.92 -27.09 4.91
CA GLU A 14 14.87 -27.43 5.98
C GLU A 14 15.18 -26.25 6.90
N MET A 15 15.12 -25.02 6.38
CA MET A 15 15.23 -23.78 7.16
C MET A 15 13.92 -23.41 7.91
N GLY A 16 12.88 -24.22 7.83
CA GLY A 16 11.59 -23.96 8.46
C GLY A 16 10.71 -22.95 7.74
N PHE A 17 11.01 -22.61 6.48
CA PHE A 17 10.19 -21.70 5.66
C PHE A 17 9.18 -22.49 4.81
N SER A 18 7.98 -21.94 4.70
CA SER A 18 6.94 -22.50 3.83
C SER A 18 7.36 -22.37 2.35
N PRO A 19 7.18 -23.42 1.52
CA PRO A 19 7.46 -23.38 0.08
C PRO A 19 6.75 -22.24 -0.67
N GLU A 20 5.59 -21.81 -0.17
CA GLU A 20 4.82 -20.70 -0.76
C GLU A 20 5.56 -19.36 -0.67
N VAL A 21 6.45 -19.19 0.32
CA VAL A 21 7.20 -17.95 0.53
C VAL A 21 8.42 -17.89 -0.39
N SER A 22 9.00 -19.02 -0.75
CA SER A 22 10.24 -19.11 -1.54
C SER A 22 10.07 -18.64 -3.00
N GLN A 23 8.85 -18.58 -3.51
CA GLN A 23 8.56 -18.26 -4.91
C GLN A 23 8.34 -16.77 -5.18
N SER A 24 8.21 -15.92 -4.15
CA SER A 24 7.93 -14.49 -4.30
C SER A 24 9.16 -13.65 -4.00
N ARG A 25 9.68 -12.94 -5.01
CA ARG A 25 10.72 -11.91 -4.83
C ARG A 25 10.28 -10.79 -3.89
N GLU A 26 8.99 -10.58 -3.76
CA GLU A 26 8.37 -9.57 -2.91
C GLU A 26 8.52 -9.88 -1.42
N CYS A 27 8.85 -11.13 -1.09
CA CYS A 27 9.11 -11.58 0.27
C CYS A 27 10.59 -11.53 0.66
N LEU A 28 11.47 -10.99 -0.17
CA LEU A 28 12.88 -10.80 0.19
C LEU A 28 13.07 -9.49 0.95
N CYS A 29 13.85 -9.56 2.02
CA CYS A 29 14.25 -8.37 2.76
C CYS A 29 15.00 -7.39 1.85
N THR A 30 14.60 -6.14 1.86
CA THR A 30 15.20 -5.08 1.04
C THR A 30 16.65 -4.78 1.42
N VAL A 31 17.05 -5.08 2.67
CA VAL A 31 18.38 -4.81 3.20
C VAL A 31 19.31 -6.01 3.07
N CYS A 32 18.96 -7.15 3.67
CA CYS A 32 19.86 -8.31 3.76
C CYS A 32 19.55 -9.44 2.78
N LYS A 33 18.48 -9.29 1.96
CA LYS A 33 18.01 -10.27 0.98
C LYS A 33 17.55 -11.62 1.57
N GLN A 34 17.46 -11.73 2.89
CA GLN A 34 16.90 -12.89 3.55
C GLN A 34 15.40 -12.99 3.26
N VAL A 35 14.87 -14.20 3.14
CA VAL A 35 13.44 -14.44 2.97
C VAL A 35 12.69 -14.02 4.25
N VAL A 36 11.63 -13.25 4.06
CA VAL A 36 10.71 -12.85 5.13
C VAL A 36 9.39 -13.58 4.91
N PRO A 37 8.94 -14.41 5.85
CA PRO A 37 7.68 -15.14 5.72
C PRO A 37 6.47 -14.20 5.53
N LYS A 38 5.47 -14.65 4.78
CA LYS A 38 4.20 -13.92 4.65
C LYS A 38 3.60 -13.62 6.02
N LYS A 39 3.02 -12.43 6.16
CA LYS A 39 2.43 -11.92 7.42
C LYS A 39 3.45 -11.61 8.53
N VAL A 40 4.74 -11.76 8.28
CA VAL A 40 5.81 -11.27 9.16
C VAL A 40 6.28 -9.93 8.61
N TYR A 41 6.24 -8.90 9.44
CA TYR A 41 6.54 -7.52 9.05
C TYR A 41 7.82 -7.01 9.71
N GLN A 42 8.68 -7.92 10.09
CA GLN A 42 10.03 -7.65 10.59
C GLN A 42 10.99 -8.74 10.12
N CYS A 43 12.14 -8.33 9.61
CA CYS A 43 13.17 -9.27 9.20
C CYS A 43 13.90 -9.81 10.44
N ALA A 44 13.88 -11.12 10.64
CA ALA A 44 14.54 -11.77 11.78
C ALA A 44 16.07 -11.60 11.77
N ASN A 45 16.68 -11.46 10.58
CA ASN A 45 18.13 -11.37 10.42
C ASN A 45 18.68 -9.96 10.67
N CYS A 46 18.05 -8.91 10.08
CA CYS A 46 18.59 -7.54 10.17
C CYS A 46 17.69 -6.58 10.96
N GLY A 47 16.54 -7.03 11.46
CA GLY A 47 15.61 -6.22 12.23
C GLY A 47 14.86 -5.15 11.42
N GLN A 48 14.92 -5.18 10.07
CA GLN A 48 14.19 -4.23 9.24
C GLN A 48 12.69 -4.38 9.43
N ASP A 49 12.01 -3.28 9.80
CA ASP A 49 10.56 -3.22 9.95
C ASP A 49 9.87 -2.87 8.62
N TYR A 50 8.69 -3.46 8.43
CA TYR A 50 7.82 -3.24 7.28
C TYR A 50 6.44 -2.76 7.72
N TRP A 51 5.79 -1.97 6.86
CA TRP A 51 4.40 -1.59 7.04
C TRP A 51 3.48 -2.79 6.83
N THR A 52 2.47 -2.94 7.66
CA THR A 52 1.40 -3.90 7.38
C THR A 52 0.44 -3.32 6.33
N PRO A 53 -0.16 -4.14 5.46
CA PRO A 53 -1.17 -3.68 4.50
C PRO A 53 -2.34 -2.95 5.18
N LYS A 54 -2.73 -3.40 6.38
CA LYS A 54 -3.78 -2.77 7.18
C LYS A 54 -3.41 -1.35 7.64
N GLU A 55 -2.18 -1.15 8.11
CA GLU A 55 -1.69 0.18 8.51
C GLU A 55 -1.67 1.14 7.32
N LEU A 56 -1.23 0.70 6.15
CA LEU A 56 -1.20 1.52 4.94
C LEU A 56 -2.61 1.84 4.43
N GLY A 57 -3.48 0.84 4.31
CA GLY A 57 -4.87 1.05 3.90
C GLY A 57 -5.65 1.96 4.85
N LEU A 58 -5.43 1.83 6.18
CA LEU A 58 -6.07 2.71 7.15
C LEU A 58 -5.57 4.17 7.01
N ARG A 59 -4.31 4.38 6.69
CA ARG A 59 -3.76 5.72 6.45
C ARG A 59 -4.35 6.37 5.21
N SER A 60 -4.51 5.63 4.13
CA SER A 60 -5.19 6.10 2.92
C SER A 60 -6.69 6.33 3.16
N LEU A 61 -7.32 5.53 4.03
CA LEU A 61 -8.71 5.76 4.43
C LEU A 61 -8.90 7.10 5.18
N ILE A 62 -7.92 7.52 5.97
CA ILE A 62 -7.96 8.78 6.73
C ILE A 62 -7.60 9.97 5.83
N PHE A 63 -6.56 9.83 5.04
CA PHE A 63 -6.11 10.86 4.11
C PHE A 63 -5.75 10.21 2.78
N PRO A 64 -6.49 10.53 1.68
CA PRO A 64 -6.28 9.95 0.37
C PRO A 64 -4.82 10.02 -0.08
N SER A 65 -4.35 8.96 -0.73
CA SER A 65 -2.98 8.82 -1.26
C SER A 65 -1.85 8.69 -0.22
N TRP A 66 -2.14 8.77 1.09
CA TRP A 66 -1.08 8.70 2.10
C TRP A 66 -0.36 7.35 2.10
N GLY A 67 -1.08 6.26 1.97
CA GLY A 67 -0.49 4.91 1.89
C GLY A 67 0.39 4.75 0.66
N ASP A 68 -0.06 5.22 -0.51
CA ASP A 68 0.68 5.17 -1.77
C ASP A 68 1.96 6.00 -1.71
N TRP A 69 1.90 7.17 -1.06
CA TRP A 69 3.08 7.99 -0.79
C TRP A 69 4.12 7.23 0.06
N LEU A 70 3.69 6.53 1.10
CA LEU A 70 4.56 5.73 1.96
C LEU A 70 5.14 4.50 1.25
N MET A 71 4.42 3.96 0.27
CA MET A 71 4.90 2.87 -0.60
C MET A 71 5.91 3.34 -1.66
N GLY A 72 6.08 4.66 -1.83
CA GLY A 72 6.95 5.24 -2.86
C GLY A 72 6.28 5.35 -4.24
N HIS A 73 4.99 5.14 -4.33
CA HIS A 73 4.20 5.29 -5.56
C HIS A 73 3.79 6.76 -5.78
N HIS A 74 4.77 7.67 -5.80
CA HIS A 74 4.53 9.11 -5.80
C HIS A 74 3.68 9.60 -6.96
N LEU A 75 3.84 9.01 -8.16
CA LEU A 75 3.02 9.38 -9.31
C LEU A 75 1.54 9.01 -9.09
N LEU A 76 1.29 7.81 -8.59
CA LEU A 76 -0.07 7.34 -8.28
C LEU A 76 -0.69 8.22 -7.20
N ALA A 77 0.02 8.43 -6.09
CA ALA A 77 -0.41 9.30 -5.01
C ALA A 77 -0.74 10.73 -5.48
N PHE A 78 0.04 11.27 -6.43
CA PHE A 78 -0.22 12.60 -6.99
C PHE A 78 -1.48 12.61 -7.86
N VAL A 79 -1.70 11.58 -8.69
CA VAL A 79 -2.89 11.46 -9.53
C VAL A 79 -4.15 11.33 -8.68
N GLU A 80 -4.11 10.53 -7.63
CA GLU A 80 -5.22 10.35 -6.69
C GLU A 80 -5.54 11.64 -5.95
N LEU A 81 -4.52 12.34 -5.44
CA LEU A 81 -4.69 13.63 -4.78
C LEU A 81 -5.29 14.70 -5.73
N ALA A 82 -4.84 14.72 -6.98
CA ALA A 82 -5.40 15.62 -8.00
C ALA A 82 -6.87 15.29 -8.28
N GLY A 83 -7.20 14.00 -8.42
CA GLY A 83 -8.60 13.54 -8.55
C GLY A 83 -9.47 13.98 -7.39
N TYR A 84 -8.99 13.80 -6.16
CA TYR A 84 -9.67 14.23 -4.95
C TYR A 84 -9.93 15.74 -4.91
N LEU A 85 -8.95 16.55 -5.29
CA LEU A 85 -9.12 18.01 -5.39
C LEU A 85 -10.14 18.41 -6.46
N ILE A 86 -10.14 17.74 -7.61
CA ILE A 86 -11.13 17.96 -8.67
C ILE A 86 -12.54 17.62 -8.17
N SER A 87 -12.70 16.49 -7.48
CA SER A 87 -13.99 16.11 -6.86
C SER A 87 -14.49 17.20 -5.91
N TRP A 88 -13.62 17.77 -5.07
CA TRP A 88 -13.98 18.88 -4.19
C TRP A 88 -14.44 20.12 -4.95
N ILE A 89 -13.78 20.48 -6.05
CA ILE A 89 -14.16 21.62 -6.90
C ILE A 89 -15.56 21.37 -7.51
N VAL A 90 -15.79 20.16 -8.03
CA VAL A 90 -17.09 19.77 -8.61
C VAL A 90 -18.18 19.83 -7.55
N LEU A 91 -17.97 19.23 -6.37
CA LEU A 91 -18.93 19.24 -5.28
C LEU A 91 -19.22 20.65 -4.76
N ALA A 92 -18.21 21.50 -4.65
CA ALA A 92 -18.39 22.92 -4.29
C ALA A 92 -19.23 23.65 -5.33
N THR A 93 -19.01 23.40 -6.62
CA THR A 93 -19.78 23.99 -7.70
C THR A 93 -21.25 23.53 -7.68
N LEU A 94 -21.50 22.28 -7.35
CA LEU A 94 -22.85 21.74 -7.21
C LEU A 94 -23.62 22.31 -6.00
N LEU A 95 -22.90 22.72 -4.95
CA LEU A 95 -23.50 23.32 -3.75
C LEU A 95 -23.68 24.85 -3.85
N PHE A 96 -22.72 25.54 -4.44
CA PHE A 96 -22.63 26.99 -4.37
C PHE A 96 -22.68 27.66 -5.76
N GLY A 97 -22.77 26.87 -6.82
CA GLY A 97 -22.84 27.38 -8.19
C GLY A 97 -24.20 27.95 -8.59
N PRO A 98 -24.32 28.52 -9.80
CA PRO A 98 -25.56 29.15 -10.26
C PRO A 98 -26.78 28.24 -10.35
N LYS A 99 -26.57 26.94 -10.42
CA LYS A 99 -27.61 25.88 -10.42
C LYS A 99 -27.42 24.94 -9.23
N ALA A 100 -27.19 25.53 -8.04
CA ALA A 100 -26.91 24.77 -6.83
C ALA A 100 -28.03 23.80 -6.49
N LEU A 101 -27.66 22.62 -6.03
CA LEU A 101 -28.59 21.64 -5.48
C LEU A 101 -29.17 22.12 -4.14
N PRO A 102 -30.40 21.78 -3.81
CA PRO A 102 -30.90 21.99 -2.46
C PRO A 102 -30.00 21.32 -1.44
N LEU A 103 -29.71 21.98 -0.32
CA LEU A 103 -28.82 21.45 0.71
C LEU A 103 -29.21 20.05 1.19
N ALA A 104 -30.53 19.79 1.27
CA ALA A 104 -31.06 18.49 1.66
C ALA A 104 -30.61 17.34 0.73
N ALA A 105 -30.38 17.63 -0.55
CA ALA A 105 -29.86 16.65 -1.52
C ALA A 105 -28.34 16.73 -1.67
N GLY A 106 -27.77 17.93 -1.60
CA GLY A 106 -26.36 18.19 -1.81
C GLY A 106 -25.48 17.60 -0.70
N ILE A 107 -25.87 17.76 0.57
CA ILE A 107 -25.07 17.25 1.71
C ILE A 107 -24.95 15.72 1.68
N PRO A 108 -26.03 14.93 1.55
CA PRO A 108 -25.93 13.47 1.43
C PRO A 108 -25.07 13.03 0.23
N LEU A 109 -25.19 13.72 -0.90
CA LEU A 109 -24.39 13.42 -2.09
C LEU A 109 -22.88 13.60 -1.82
N ILE A 110 -22.49 14.72 -1.19
CA ILE A 110 -21.09 14.97 -0.83
C ILE A 110 -20.57 13.89 0.11
N LEU A 111 -21.29 13.61 1.19
CA LEU A 111 -20.87 12.60 2.16
C LEU A 111 -20.72 11.23 1.51
N PHE A 112 -21.61 10.90 0.58
CA PHE A 112 -21.55 9.64 -0.16
C PHE A 112 -20.31 9.58 -1.08
N VAL A 113 -20.05 10.63 -1.88
CA VAL A 113 -18.90 10.67 -2.79
C VAL A 113 -17.60 10.60 -2.01
N LEU A 114 -17.44 11.41 -0.97
CA LEU A 114 -16.24 11.39 -0.12
C LEU A 114 -16.04 10.04 0.55
N PHE A 115 -17.12 9.42 1.05
CA PHE A 115 -17.03 8.09 1.64
C PHE A 115 -16.53 7.05 0.62
N ILE A 116 -17.07 7.05 -0.59
CA ILE A 116 -16.65 6.12 -1.65
C ILE A 116 -15.18 6.35 -2.02
N GLU A 117 -14.77 7.60 -2.21
CA GLU A 117 -13.37 7.94 -2.54
C GLU A 117 -12.40 7.40 -1.48
N HIS A 118 -12.65 7.64 -0.20
CA HIS A 118 -11.79 7.17 0.89
C HIS A 118 -11.79 5.63 1.00
N VAL A 119 -12.95 4.99 0.85
CA VAL A 119 -13.03 3.53 0.91
C VAL A 119 -12.32 2.87 -0.26
N VAL A 120 -12.48 3.40 -1.47
CA VAL A 120 -11.82 2.87 -2.67
C VAL A 120 -10.31 3.04 -2.56
N ASP A 121 -9.83 4.22 -2.18
CA ASP A 121 -8.40 4.50 -2.01
C ASP A 121 -7.78 3.61 -0.93
N GLY A 122 -8.38 3.54 0.26
CA GLY A 122 -7.91 2.67 1.34
C GLY A 122 -7.88 1.18 0.95
N TRP A 123 -8.87 0.73 0.17
CA TRP A 123 -8.93 -0.65 -0.33
C TRP A 123 -7.87 -0.92 -1.40
N LEU A 124 -7.66 -0.02 -2.34
CA LEU A 124 -6.62 -0.12 -3.37
C LEU A 124 -5.23 -0.16 -2.73
N THR A 125 -4.93 0.77 -1.83
CA THR A 125 -3.68 0.81 -1.07
C THR A 125 -3.46 -0.50 -0.32
N TYR A 126 -4.48 -1.03 0.38
CA TYR A 126 -4.41 -2.31 1.06
C TYR A 126 -4.08 -3.45 0.08
N ALA A 127 -4.77 -3.50 -1.07
CA ALA A 127 -4.59 -4.54 -2.07
C ALA A 127 -3.18 -4.52 -2.69
N ILE A 128 -2.64 -3.32 -2.96
CA ILE A 128 -1.29 -3.13 -3.50
C ILE A 128 -0.25 -3.51 -2.43
N ALA A 129 -0.39 -3.01 -1.21
CA ALA A 129 0.51 -3.30 -0.10
C ALA A 129 0.57 -4.79 0.29
N ASN A 130 -0.52 -5.53 0.02
CA ASN A 130 -0.56 -6.97 0.29
C ASN A 130 0.26 -7.81 -0.71
N LYS A 131 0.77 -7.20 -1.78
CA LYS A 131 1.59 -7.88 -2.80
C LYS A 131 3.08 -7.90 -2.46
N GLY A 132 3.55 -7.04 -1.54
CA GLY A 132 4.98 -6.94 -1.26
C GLY A 132 5.30 -6.41 0.15
N LEU A 133 6.59 -6.24 0.42
CA LEU A 133 7.11 -5.71 1.69
C LEU A 133 7.45 -4.22 1.52
N VAL A 134 6.78 -3.36 2.27
CA VAL A 134 7.00 -1.91 2.27
C VAL A 134 7.80 -1.50 3.50
N PRO A 135 9.07 -1.05 3.38
CA PRO A 135 9.91 -0.73 4.53
C PRO A 135 9.40 0.51 5.29
N LYS A 136 9.39 0.44 6.63
CA LYS A 136 8.99 1.59 7.49
C LYS A 136 10.01 2.72 7.51
N LYS A 137 11.28 2.39 7.32
CA LYS A 137 12.36 3.38 7.27
C LYS A 137 13.01 3.34 5.89
N PRO A 138 13.38 4.48 5.32
CA PRO A 138 14.17 4.49 4.11
C PRO A 138 15.44 3.67 4.36
N ILE A 139 15.81 2.86 3.37
CA ILE A 139 17.06 2.11 3.39
C ILE A 139 18.17 3.16 3.50
N LYS A 140 18.80 3.27 4.69
CA LYS A 140 20.10 3.92 4.74
C LYS A 140 20.99 3.07 3.85
N SER A 141 21.40 3.62 2.72
CA SER A 141 22.41 2.99 1.89
C SER A 141 23.53 2.60 2.84
N LEU A 142 23.67 1.28 3.08
CA LEU A 142 24.89 0.76 3.72
C LEU A 142 25.98 1.25 2.82
N GLY A 143 26.74 2.25 3.29
CA GLY A 143 27.90 2.74 2.58
C GLY A 143 28.75 1.51 2.29
N VAL A 144 28.83 1.15 1.02
CA VAL A 144 29.83 0.21 0.53
C VAL A 144 31.15 0.96 0.72
N GLN A 145 31.79 0.70 1.85
CA GLN A 145 33.21 0.96 2.04
C GLN A 145 34.02 -0.21 1.48
#